data_23e9827bf32b6b89736b45d924b45940
#
_entry.id   23e9827bf32b6b89736b45d924b45940
#
_cell.length_a   1.000
_cell.length_b   1.000
_cell.length_c   1.000
_cell.angle_alpha   90.00
_cell.angle_beta   90.00
_cell.angle_gamma   90.00
#
_symmetry.space_group_name_H-M   'P 1'
#
loop_
_entity.id
_entity.type
_entity.pdbx_description
1 polymer ?
#
loop_
_entity_poly.entity_id
_entity_poly.type
_entity_poly.pdbx_seq_one_letter_code
_entity_poly.pdbx_strand_id
1 'polypeptide(L)'
;MVTIDDFRKLEFRIAEIKEAIDHPNADKLLILKLDLGDRQKQVVAGIKNFYTKEELIGRQVVLIDNLDPIILRGVESQGMILAGSDENLLAVISPDKKLKLGSIVK
;
A
#
# COMPACT_ATOMS: atom_id res chain seq x y z
N MET A 1 -18.71 15.11 9.85
CA MET A 1 -17.32 14.81 10.20
C MET A 1 -17.20 13.36 10.67
N VAL A 2 -16.03 12.80 10.58
CA VAL A 2 -15.79 11.40 10.98
C VAL A 2 -15.47 11.36 12.48
N THR A 3 -16.03 10.37 13.19
CA THR A 3 -15.77 10.17 14.61
C THR A 3 -14.53 9.30 14.81
N ILE A 4 -13.98 9.31 16.02
CA ILE A 4 -12.88 8.41 16.37
C ILE A 4 -13.30 6.94 16.27
N ASP A 5 -14.57 6.65 16.55
CA ASP A 5 -15.09 5.28 16.44
C ASP A 5 -15.12 4.82 14.97
N ASP A 6 -15.43 5.72 14.04
CA ASP A 6 -15.37 5.41 12.61
C ASP A 6 -13.95 5.12 12.18
N PHE A 7 -12.97 5.91 12.67
CA PHE A 7 -11.56 5.69 12.38
C PHE A 7 -11.08 4.32 12.87
N ARG A 8 -11.53 3.92 14.07
CA ARG A 8 -11.15 2.64 14.68
C ARG A 8 -11.68 1.41 13.95
N LYS A 9 -12.61 1.58 13.02
CA LYS A 9 -13.08 0.49 12.17
C LYS A 9 -12.04 0.08 11.14
N LEU A 10 -11.12 1.00 10.79
CA LEU A 10 -10.05 0.72 9.85
C LEU A 10 -8.85 0.11 10.57
N GLU A 11 -8.25 -0.90 9.95
CA GLU A 11 -7.04 -1.53 10.48
C GLU A 11 -5.85 -1.12 9.62
N PHE A 12 -4.99 -0.28 10.20
CA PHE A 12 -3.76 0.14 9.54
C PHE A 12 -2.61 -0.71 10.05
N ARG A 13 -1.82 -1.26 9.12
CA ARG A 13 -0.68 -2.11 9.45
C ARG A 13 0.55 -1.68 8.67
N ILE A 14 1.72 -1.88 9.26
CA ILE A 14 2.99 -1.71 8.55
C ILE A 14 3.25 -2.96 7.73
N ALA A 15 3.56 -2.77 6.46
CA ALA A 15 3.91 -3.85 5.54
C ALA A 15 5.16 -3.47 4.76
N GLU A 16 5.91 -4.48 4.32
CA GLU A 16 7.09 -4.26 3.48
C GLU A 16 6.78 -4.67 2.05
N ILE A 17 7.20 -3.84 1.10
CA ILE A 17 7.06 -4.17 -0.32
C ILE A 17 8.14 -5.19 -0.69
N LYS A 18 7.72 -6.39 -1.08
CA LYS A 18 8.62 -7.48 -1.49
C LYS A 18 8.81 -7.55 -2.99
N GLU A 19 7.76 -7.25 -3.74
CA GLU A 19 7.81 -7.25 -5.21
C GLU A 19 6.99 -6.08 -5.72
N ALA A 20 7.41 -5.55 -6.86
CA ALA A 20 6.67 -4.54 -7.61
C ALA A 20 6.65 -4.98 -9.07
N ILE A 21 5.46 -5.13 -9.64
CA ILE A 21 5.23 -5.71 -10.96
C ILE A 21 4.39 -4.73 -11.77
N ASP A 22 4.73 -4.56 -13.04
CA ASP A 22 3.91 -3.75 -13.94
C ASP A 22 2.53 -4.40 -14.12
N HIS A 23 1.48 -3.60 -14.00
CA HIS A 23 0.13 -4.07 -14.27
C HIS A 23 0.00 -4.37 -15.76
N PRO A 24 -0.51 -5.55 -16.16
CA PRO A 24 -0.55 -5.95 -17.57
C PRO A 24 -1.52 -5.11 -18.43
N ASN A 25 -2.51 -4.48 -17.82
CA ASN A 25 -3.59 -3.79 -18.52
C ASN A 25 -3.74 -2.31 -18.15
N ALA A 26 -2.79 -1.74 -17.42
CA ALA A 26 -2.90 -0.35 -16.98
C ALA A 26 -1.50 0.27 -16.80
N ASP A 27 -1.21 1.31 -17.58
CA ASP A 27 0.11 1.91 -17.66
C ASP A 27 0.54 2.65 -16.40
N LYS A 28 -0.40 3.08 -15.57
CA LYS A 28 -0.11 3.88 -14.38
C LYS A 28 -0.11 3.08 -13.09
N LEU A 29 -0.40 1.78 -13.17
CA LEU A 29 -0.57 0.92 -12.00
C LEU A 29 0.60 -0.04 -11.84
N LEU A 30 0.99 -0.25 -10.58
CA LEU A 30 1.89 -1.32 -10.16
C LEU A 30 1.12 -2.30 -9.29
N ILE A 31 1.48 -3.57 -9.41
CA ILE A 31 1.03 -4.62 -8.50
C ILE A 31 2.13 -4.77 -7.45
N LEU A 32 1.79 -4.62 -6.18
CA LEU A 32 2.73 -4.73 -5.08
C LEU A 32 2.41 -5.96 -4.25
N LYS A 33 3.45 -6.77 -3.99
CA LYS A 33 3.36 -7.88 -3.04
C LYS A 33 3.87 -7.39 -1.71
N LEU A 34 3.02 -7.43 -0.69
CA LEU A 34 3.31 -6.87 0.63
C LEU A 34 3.45 -7.99 1.66
N ASP A 35 4.45 -7.85 2.53
CA ASP A 35 4.69 -8.76 3.63
C ASP A 35 4.28 -8.09 4.94
N LEU A 36 3.35 -8.72 5.67
CA LEU A 36 2.88 -8.26 6.98
C LEU A 36 3.49 -9.07 8.13
N GLY A 37 4.44 -9.92 7.84
CA GLY A 37 5.09 -10.78 8.84
C GLY A 37 4.43 -12.15 8.93
N ASP A 38 3.15 -12.19 9.24
CA ASP A 38 2.38 -13.44 9.38
C ASP A 38 1.66 -13.84 8.08
N ARG A 39 1.56 -12.95 7.11
CA ARG A 39 0.89 -13.21 5.83
C ARG A 39 1.36 -12.22 4.77
N GLN A 40 0.99 -12.51 3.54
CA GLN A 40 1.24 -11.61 2.42
C GLN A 40 -0.07 -11.16 1.81
N LYS A 41 -0.06 -9.97 1.23
CA LYS A 41 -1.18 -9.42 0.47
C LYS A 41 -0.69 -8.79 -0.81
N GLN A 42 -1.58 -8.72 -1.77
CA GLN A 42 -1.35 -8.03 -3.03
C GLN A 42 -2.22 -6.78 -3.09
N VAL A 43 -1.62 -5.67 -3.46
CA VAL A 43 -2.37 -4.43 -3.72
C VAL A 43 -2.00 -3.87 -5.08
N VAL A 44 -2.92 -3.10 -5.65
CA VAL A 44 -2.70 -2.38 -6.91
C VAL A 44 -2.65 -0.90 -6.56
N ALA A 45 -1.58 -0.22 -6.98
CA ALA A 45 -1.35 1.17 -6.62
C ALA A 45 -0.99 2.02 -7.85
N GLY A 46 -1.57 3.21 -7.93
CA GLY A 46 -1.35 4.15 -9.04
C GLY A 46 -0.09 4.99 -8.87
N ILE A 47 1.05 4.34 -8.70
CA ILE A 47 2.32 5.00 -8.35
C ILE A 47 3.43 4.79 -9.38
N LYS A 48 3.14 4.12 -10.49
CA LYS A 48 4.18 3.73 -11.45
C LYS A 48 4.92 4.94 -12.04
N ASN A 49 4.25 6.06 -12.22
CA ASN A 49 4.87 7.25 -12.81
C ASN A 49 5.76 8.02 -11.82
N PHE A 50 5.77 7.63 -10.53
CA PHE A 50 6.47 8.34 -9.48
C PHE A 50 7.61 7.54 -8.86
N TYR A 51 7.65 6.22 -9.10
CA TYR A 51 8.65 5.32 -8.50
C TYR A 51 9.13 4.30 -9.51
N THR A 52 10.42 4.00 -9.45
CA THR A 52 10.92 2.79 -10.10
C THR A 52 10.55 1.59 -9.21
N LYS A 53 10.43 0.41 -9.83
CA LYS A 53 10.14 -0.81 -9.06
C LYS A 53 11.25 -1.10 -8.06
N GLU A 54 12.50 -0.86 -8.45
CA GLU A 54 13.68 -1.14 -7.62
C GLU A 54 13.70 -0.30 -6.34
N GLU A 55 13.33 0.98 -6.41
CA GLU A 55 13.34 1.85 -5.22
C GLU A 55 12.20 1.54 -4.24
N LEU A 56 11.19 0.79 -4.67
CA LEU A 56 10.08 0.39 -3.80
C LEU A 56 10.41 -0.85 -2.96
N ILE A 57 11.22 -1.75 -3.48
CA ILE A 57 11.54 -3.01 -2.81
C ILE A 57 12.21 -2.75 -1.46
N GLY A 58 11.69 -3.38 -0.41
CA GLY A 58 12.20 -3.23 0.95
C GLY A 58 11.63 -2.04 1.72
N ARG A 59 10.86 -1.20 1.06
CA ARG A 59 10.26 -0.02 1.69
C ARG A 59 9.07 -0.43 2.56
N GLN A 60 8.99 0.13 3.77
CA GLN A 60 7.81 -0.05 4.62
C GLN A 60 6.76 0.98 4.26
N VAL A 61 5.52 0.53 4.22
CA VAL A 61 4.36 1.37 3.88
C VAL A 61 3.23 1.10 4.89
N VAL A 62 2.23 1.97 4.88
CA VAL A 62 1.02 1.79 5.68
C VAL A 62 -0.06 1.17 4.80
N LEU A 63 -0.54 0.02 5.20
CA LEU A 63 -1.60 -0.71 4.51
C LEU A 63 -2.91 -0.59 5.29
N ILE A 64 -4.00 -0.25 4.61
CA ILE A 64 -5.34 -0.44 5.16
C ILE A 64 -5.69 -1.90 4.90
N ASP A 65 -5.68 -2.70 5.97
CA ASP A 65 -5.67 -4.17 5.89
C ASP A 65 -7.06 -4.80 5.80
N ASN A 66 -8.06 -4.13 6.31
CA ASN A 66 -9.42 -4.69 6.40
C ASN A 66 -10.42 -4.08 5.42
N LEU A 67 -9.95 -3.67 4.25
CA LEU A 67 -10.83 -3.29 3.15
C LEU A 67 -11.29 -4.53 2.38
N ASP A 68 -12.52 -4.50 1.89
CA ASP A 68 -12.96 -5.52 0.95
C ASP A 68 -12.09 -5.48 -0.29
N PRO A 69 -11.69 -6.65 -0.83
CA PRO A 69 -10.90 -6.67 -2.06
C PRO A 69 -11.72 -6.13 -3.23
N ILE A 70 -11.02 -5.48 -4.15
CA ILE A 70 -11.60 -4.99 -5.39
C ILE A 70 -10.78 -5.46 -6.58
N ILE A 71 -11.40 -5.48 -7.75
CA ILE A 71 -10.73 -5.81 -9.00
C ILE A 71 -10.45 -4.52 -9.74
N LEU A 72 -9.18 -4.25 -10.03
CA LEU A 72 -8.74 -3.08 -10.77
C LEU A 72 -8.12 -3.53 -12.09
N ARG A 73 -8.82 -3.30 -13.19
CA ARG A 73 -8.37 -3.66 -14.53
C ARG A 73 -8.00 -5.14 -14.63
N GLY A 74 -8.77 -6.00 -13.96
CA GLY A 74 -8.58 -7.44 -13.99
C GLY A 74 -7.66 -8.02 -12.94
N VAL A 75 -7.09 -7.20 -12.07
CA VAL A 75 -6.19 -7.64 -11.00
C VAL A 75 -6.80 -7.33 -9.64
N GLU A 76 -6.81 -8.31 -8.75
CA GLU A 76 -7.34 -8.13 -7.40
C GLU A 76 -6.40 -7.29 -6.54
N SER A 77 -6.97 -6.30 -5.85
CA SER A 77 -6.29 -5.52 -4.82
C SER A 77 -6.93 -5.84 -3.47
N GLN A 78 -6.12 -6.30 -2.52
CA GLN A 78 -6.57 -6.80 -1.22
C GLN A 78 -6.40 -5.78 -0.09
N GLY A 79 -6.37 -4.52 -0.45
CA GLY A 79 -6.18 -3.43 0.49
C GLY A 79 -5.72 -2.19 -0.24
N MET A 80 -5.28 -1.19 0.51
CA MET A 80 -4.79 0.06 -0.06
C MET A 80 -3.63 0.58 0.76
N ILE A 81 -2.55 1.01 0.09
CA ILE A 81 -1.48 1.72 0.77
C ILE A 81 -1.77 3.22 0.78
N LEU A 82 -1.26 3.91 1.77
CA LEU A 82 -1.43 5.36 1.90
C LEU A 82 -0.32 6.09 1.16
N ALA A 83 -0.70 7.16 0.48
CA ALA A 83 0.23 8.06 -0.19
C ALA A 83 -0.30 9.48 -0.09
N GLY A 84 0.63 10.42 0.01
CA GLY A 84 0.30 11.84 -0.09
C GLY A 84 0.67 12.35 -1.47
N SER A 85 -0.02 13.38 -1.94
CA SER A 85 0.30 13.97 -3.24
C SER A 85 0.10 15.47 -3.20
N ASP A 86 0.93 16.17 -3.95
CA ASP A 86 0.75 17.58 -4.25
C ASP A 86 0.58 17.73 -5.76
N GLU A 87 0.78 18.94 -6.28
CA GLU A 87 0.59 19.22 -7.71
C GLU A 87 1.56 18.44 -8.61
N ASN A 88 2.76 18.12 -8.11
CA ASN A 88 3.84 17.57 -8.92
C ASN A 88 4.30 16.18 -8.51
N LEU A 89 4.10 15.81 -7.25
CA LEU A 89 4.67 14.60 -6.67
C LEU A 89 3.60 13.76 -5.99
N LEU A 90 3.88 12.48 -5.93
CA LEU A 90 3.17 11.54 -5.08
C LEU A 90 4.22 10.79 -4.25
N ALA A 91 3.99 10.67 -2.95
CA ALA A 91 4.89 9.98 -2.04
C ALA A 91 4.13 8.98 -1.19
N VAL A 92 4.63 7.75 -1.13
CA VAL A 92 4.06 6.74 -0.22
C VAL A 92 4.35 7.15 1.22
N ILE A 93 3.43 6.83 2.12
CA ILE A 93 3.59 7.12 3.53
C ILE A 93 4.36 5.97 4.17
N SER A 94 5.49 6.28 4.78
CA SER A 94 6.37 5.30 5.41
C SER A 94 6.63 5.70 6.87
N PRO A 95 6.89 4.73 7.76
CA PRO A 95 7.27 5.07 9.12
C PRO A 95 8.66 5.73 9.13
N ASP A 96 8.86 6.68 10.03
CA ASP A 96 10.12 7.37 10.22
C ASP A 96 11.25 6.41 10.66
N LYS A 97 10.87 5.37 11.38
CA LYS A 97 11.80 4.34 11.87
C LYS A 97 11.30 2.98 11.41
N LYS A 98 12.22 2.06 11.21
CA LYS A 98 11.85 0.69 10.84
C LYS A 98 11.08 0.05 11.99
N LEU A 99 9.91 -0.50 11.67
CA LEU A 99 9.04 -1.19 12.61
C LEU A 99 8.97 -2.68 12.26
N LYS A 100 8.54 -3.47 13.24
CA LYS A 100 8.22 -4.87 13.00
C LYS A 100 7.05 -4.96 12.02
N LEU A 101 7.14 -5.87 11.05
CA LEU A 101 6.07 -6.07 10.08
C LEU A 101 4.77 -6.48 10.76
N GLY A 102 3.66 -5.94 10.30
CA GLY A 102 2.35 -6.15 10.90
C GLY A 102 2.05 -5.22 12.07
N SER A 103 2.97 -4.31 12.42
CA SER A 103 2.74 -3.34 13.50
C SER A 103 1.50 -2.51 13.24
N ILE A 104 0.75 -2.24 14.29
CA ILE A 104 -0.48 -1.44 14.22
C ILE A 104 -0.12 0.04 14.07
N VAL A 105 -0.82 0.70 13.16
CA VAL A 105 -0.78 2.16 12.99
C VAL A 105 -2.11 2.73 13.50
N LYS A 106 -2.03 3.75 14.34
CA LYS A 106 -3.23 4.31 14.99
C LYS A 106 -3.06 5.78 15.32
#